data_245c8f54f8ac8fc7dce8a6995dc5a97b
#
_entry.id   245c8f54f8ac8fc7dce8a6995dc5a97b
#
_cell.length_a   1.000
_cell.length_b   1.000
_cell.length_c   1.000
_cell.angle_alpha   90.00
_cell.angle_beta   90.00
_cell.angle_gamma   90.00
#
_symmetry.space_group_name_H-M   'P 1'
#
loop_
_entity.id
_entity.type
_entity.pdbx_description
1 polymer ?
#
loop_
_entity_poly.entity_id
_entity_poly.type
_entity_poly.pdbx_seq_one_letter_code
_entity_poly.pdbx_strand_id
1 'polypeptide(L)'
;MPASINTQSQPFVPGSHQKLLIVLQYYNGDKEAAEDLATLIADLERIRNNQADILVFRRHDAAEFDSSVLTRLRDKFSVVHYERSRRQDASGYPFGPNQMWSDLVTMLGQKSSWYNNYYAFLPLESDCVPVRPGWIGALIEEFKIAKAKGYSAIGHVHRDPVEHMNGVAVYDTRIWSIVGGNILNGCNPQVAYDIAFRESLLPLGYDTPHIMMEYQRPTIRAEDLFRPWKKNYEPVLFHGVKDDSARTAVRSKYVTFSGEKDASLRTVFTYEHQRPNNPLLALQYSLWSESWRSRGWNPVKLVLRDAVGHPRYKDVMATLNSMKFSGDKTSAIARVVRWLALDSVGGGLLVDPDTVPSNFNPSHLKAKASILHSETDFGVFAAYLDKPSLDTYITAVENYPADPAVEIQAPEYVFLRIAGLLKKPTPLAQFCGSKNWRDARIISFNQSEMERADVRGSTVQAIEQFLRGF
;
A
#
# COMPACT_ATOMS: atom_id res chain seq x y z
N MET A 1 -10.61 0.31 -43.01
CA MET A 1 -11.50 0.33 -41.82
C MET A 1 -10.84 -0.46 -40.75
N PRO A 2 -10.44 0.10 -39.64
CA PRO A 2 -9.92 -0.68 -38.51
C PRO A 2 -11.07 -1.37 -37.82
N ALA A 3 -10.93 -2.69 -37.59
CA ALA A 3 -11.88 -3.51 -36.89
C ALA A 3 -12.03 -2.99 -35.43
N SER A 4 -13.27 -2.67 -35.05
CA SER A 4 -13.63 -2.36 -33.69
C SER A 4 -13.44 -3.61 -32.82
N ILE A 5 -12.37 -3.60 -32.01
CA ILE A 5 -12.18 -4.61 -30.96
C ILE A 5 -13.18 -4.28 -29.83
N ASN A 6 -14.30 -4.95 -29.88
CA ASN A 6 -15.32 -4.91 -28.82
C ASN A 6 -14.85 -5.85 -27.70
N THR A 7 -13.98 -5.40 -26.83
CA THR A 7 -13.59 -6.09 -25.60
C THR A 7 -14.39 -5.51 -24.45
N GLN A 8 -15.54 -6.12 -24.13
CA GLN A 8 -16.06 -6.04 -22.77
C GLN A 8 -15.01 -6.68 -21.86
N SER A 9 -14.07 -5.88 -21.38
CA SER A 9 -13.07 -6.32 -20.41
C SER A 9 -13.78 -6.55 -19.08
N GLN A 10 -13.85 -7.81 -18.67
CA GLN A 10 -14.15 -8.12 -17.28
C GLN A 10 -13.17 -7.33 -16.38
N PRO A 11 -13.64 -6.81 -15.23
CA PRO A 11 -12.77 -6.10 -14.32
C PRO A 11 -11.57 -6.99 -13.96
N PHE A 12 -10.37 -6.45 -14.10
CA PHE A 12 -9.14 -7.14 -13.73
C PHE A 12 -9.14 -7.36 -12.22
N VAL A 13 -9.38 -8.60 -11.82
CA VAL A 13 -9.18 -9.04 -10.44
C VAL A 13 -7.84 -9.77 -10.44
N PRO A 14 -6.77 -9.19 -9.82
CA PRO A 14 -5.55 -9.94 -9.60
C PRO A 14 -5.90 -11.24 -8.89
N GLY A 15 -5.36 -12.36 -9.34
CA GLY A 15 -5.47 -13.61 -8.59
C GLY A 15 -5.05 -13.33 -7.14
N SER A 16 -5.75 -13.88 -6.15
CA SER A 16 -5.58 -13.60 -4.71
C SER A 16 -4.14 -13.76 -4.18
N HIS A 17 -3.22 -14.23 -5.01
CA HIS A 17 -1.81 -14.49 -4.69
C HIS A 17 -0.81 -13.62 -5.47
N GLN A 18 -1.27 -12.84 -6.46
CA GLN A 18 -0.37 -12.06 -7.30
C GLN A 18 0.01 -10.74 -6.65
N LYS A 19 1.29 -10.37 -6.76
CA LYS A 19 1.88 -9.17 -6.19
C LYS A 19 2.44 -8.23 -7.26
N LEU A 20 2.83 -7.03 -6.84
CA LEU A 20 3.71 -6.16 -7.62
C LEU A 20 5.16 -6.63 -7.43
N LEU A 21 5.94 -6.69 -8.51
CA LEU A 21 7.39 -6.92 -8.45
C LEU A 21 8.12 -5.58 -8.61
N ILE A 22 8.82 -5.14 -7.58
CA ILE A 22 9.68 -3.96 -7.65
C ILE A 22 11.07 -4.44 -8.09
N VAL A 23 11.59 -3.90 -9.18
CA VAL A 23 12.86 -4.30 -9.76
C VAL A 23 13.89 -3.20 -9.58
N LEU A 24 14.89 -3.46 -8.77
CA LEU A 24 16.05 -2.56 -8.57
C LEU A 24 17.10 -2.88 -9.61
N GLN A 25 17.24 -2.02 -10.63
CA GLN A 25 18.19 -2.21 -11.72
C GLN A 25 19.46 -1.40 -11.45
N TYR A 26 20.63 -2.03 -11.68
CA TYR A 26 21.90 -1.34 -11.52
C TYR A 26 23.06 -1.99 -12.29
N TYR A 27 24.13 -1.20 -12.46
CA TYR A 27 25.44 -1.61 -12.96
C TYR A 27 26.53 -1.15 -11.96
N ASN A 28 27.82 -1.47 -12.21
CA ASN A 28 28.88 -1.13 -11.26
C ASN A 28 28.99 0.37 -10.94
N GLY A 29 28.74 1.22 -11.94
CA GLY A 29 28.92 2.67 -11.77
C GLY A 29 27.87 3.35 -10.89
N ASP A 30 26.74 2.68 -10.62
CA ASP A 30 25.67 3.21 -9.78
C ASP A 30 25.24 2.27 -8.65
N LYS A 31 26.07 1.26 -8.34
CA LYS A 31 25.81 0.29 -7.28
C LYS A 31 25.48 0.96 -5.94
N GLU A 32 26.32 1.92 -5.52
CA GLU A 32 26.12 2.63 -4.25
C GLU A 32 24.78 3.39 -4.21
N ALA A 33 24.43 4.07 -5.31
CA ALA A 33 23.16 4.77 -5.41
C ALA A 33 21.97 3.80 -5.40
N ALA A 34 22.11 2.62 -6.01
CA ALA A 34 21.09 1.58 -5.99
C ALA A 34 20.93 0.92 -4.60
N GLU A 35 22.04 0.73 -3.86
CA GLU A 35 22.01 0.27 -2.46
C GLU A 35 21.37 1.29 -1.54
N ASP A 36 21.65 2.58 -1.76
CA ASP A 36 21.03 3.66 -1.01
C ASP A 36 19.52 3.75 -1.31
N LEU A 37 19.10 3.61 -2.57
CA LEU A 37 17.68 3.49 -2.94
C LEU A 37 17.02 2.27 -2.28
N ALA A 38 17.65 1.10 -2.33
CA ALA A 38 17.16 -0.13 -1.70
C ALA A 38 16.95 0.05 -0.20
N THR A 39 17.92 0.70 0.45
CA THR A 39 17.85 1.04 1.87
C THR A 39 16.70 2.00 2.17
N LEU A 40 16.53 3.06 1.37
CA LEU A 40 15.42 4.01 1.51
C LEU A 40 14.07 3.31 1.34
N ILE A 41 13.92 2.43 0.34
CA ILE A 41 12.71 1.63 0.13
C ILE A 41 12.39 0.81 1.38
N ALA A 42 13.38 0.10 1.93
CA ALA A 42 13.18 -0.67 3.15
C ALA A 42 12.81 0.22 4.34
N ASP A 43 13.40 1.41 4.46
CA ASP A 43 13.13 2.35 5.54
C ASP A 43 11.73 2.95 5.50
N LEU A 44 11.20 3.17 4.30
CA LEU A 44 9.84 3.67 4.10
C LEU A 44 8.77 2.61 4.37
N GLU A 45 9.12 1.32 4.28
CA GLU A 45 8.23 0.22 4.65
C GLU A 45 8.28 -0.02 6.16
N ARG A 46 7.36 0.60 6.89
CA ARG A 46 7.28 0.54 8.36
C ARG A 46 6.98 -0.84 8.89
N ILE A 47 6.17 -1.59 8.14
CA ILE A 47 5.80 -2.99 8.40
C ILE A 47 6.24 -3.85 7.23
N ARG A 48 6.23 -5.17 7.42
CA ARG A 48 6.55 -6.10 6.34
C ARG A 48 5.53 -5.97 5.22
N ASN A 49 6.00 -5.63 4.02
CA ASN A 49 5.15 -5.47 2.85
C ASN A 49 4.76 -6.85 2.30
N ASN A 50 3.47 -7.10 2.16
CA ASN A 50 2.93 -8.33 1.59
C ASN A 50 2.30 -8.12 0.20
N GLN A 51 2.24 -6.89 -0.29
CA GLN A 51 1.65 -6.52 -1.57
C GLN A 51 2.69 -6.49 -2.71
N ALA A 52 3.97 -6.40 -2.34
CA ALA A 52 5.08 -6.39 -3.28
C ALA A 52 6.21 -7.30 -2.83
N ASP A 53 7.00 -7.76 -3.80
CA ASP A 53 8.28 -8.43 -3.60
C ASP A 53 9.36 -7.64 -4.35
N ILE A 54 10.63 -7.91 -4.02
CA ILE A 54 11.78 -7.24 -4.62
C ILE A 54 12.50 -8.17 -5.57
N LEU A 55 12.93 -7.64 -6.70
CA LEU A 55 13.93 -8.25 -7.57
C LEU A 55 15.14 -7.30 -7.66
N VAL A 56 16.27 -7.73 -7.16
CA VAL A 56 17.56 -7.07 -7.40
C VAL A 56 18.09 -7.60 -8.74
N PHE A 57 18.04 -6.76 -9.76
CA PHE A 57 18.41 -7.09 -11.13
C PHE A 57 19.65 -6.32 -11.55
N ARG A 58 20.79 -6.99 -11.54
CA ARG A 58 22.06 -6.39 -11.84
C ARG A 58 22.55 -6.67 -13.27
N ARG A 59 23.35 -5.76 -13.79
CA ARG A 59 24.15 -6.06 -14.99
C ARG A 59 25.06 -7.28 -14.71
N HIS A 60 25.29 -8.10 -15.71
CA HIS A 60 26.03 -9.37 -15.59
C HIS A 60 27.38 -9.25 -14.90
N ASP A 61 28.09 -8.12 -15.08
CA ASP A 61 29.43 -7.82 -14.56
C ASP A 61 29.41 -6.95 -13.27
N ALA A 62 28.24 -6.54 -12.81
CA ALA A 62 28.13 -5.72 -11.61
C ALA A 62 28.36 -6.55 -10.35
N ALA A 63 29.03 -5.96 -9.36
CA ALA A 63 29.18 -6.54 -8.04
C ALA A 63 27.82 -6.70 -7.33
N GLU A 64 27.72 -7.65 -6.43
CA GLU A 64 26.52 -7.89 -5.64
C GLU A 64 26.28 -6.76 -4.63
N PHE A 65 25.02 -6.58 -4.22
CA PHE A 65 24.67 -5.73 -3.09
C PHE A 65 25.32 -6.24 -1.81
N ASP A 66 25.63 -5.31 -0.92
CA ASP A 66 26.10 -5.65 0.40
C ASP A 66 25.06 -6.47 1.16
N SER A 67 25.54 -7.48 1.89
CA SER A 67 24.68 -8.40 2.63
C SER A 67 23.75 -7.69 3.63
N SER A 68 24.20 -6.57 4.21
CA SER A 68 23.40 -5.72 5.11
C SER A 68 22.20 -5.11 4.41
N VAL A 69 22.35 -4.64 3.16
CA VAL A 69 21.25 -4.10 2.35
C VAL A 69 20.24 -5.19 2.02
N LEU A 70 20.74 -6.38 1.61
CA LEU A 70 19.85 -7.53 1.33
C LEU A 70 19.09 -8.00 2.57
N THR A 71 19.74 -8.01 3.73
CA THR A 71 19.09 -8.33 5.00
C THR A 71 17.96 -7.35 5.29
N ARG A 72 18.24 -6.05 5.16
CA ARG A 72 17.24 -4.99 5.39
C ARG A 72 16.03 -5.11 4.47
N LEU A 73 16.23 -5.44 3.19
CA LEU A 73 15.14 -5.73 2.25
C LEU A 73 14.33 -6.95 2.69
N ARG A 74 14.98 -8.05 3.10
CA ARG A 74 14.32 -9.29 3.56
C ARG A 74 13.50 -9.10 4.83
N ASP A 75 13.89 -8.18 5.70
CA ASP A 75 13.11 -7.82 6.88
C ASP A 75 11.78 -7.16 6.52
N LYS A 76 11.74 -6.47 5.37
CA LYS A 76 10.60 -5.67 4.92
C LYS A 76 9.75 -6.31 3.83
N PHE A 77 10.31 -7.21 3.03
CA PHE A 77 9.62 -7.87 1.94
C PHE A 77 9.62 -9.39 2.10
N SER A 78 8.51 -10.03 1.69
CA SER A 78 8.37 -11.48 1.87
C SER A 78 9.35 -12.27 1.02
N VAL A 79 9.63 -11.78 -0.19
CA VAL A 79 10.56 -12.40 -1.14
C VAL A 79 11.50 -11.33 -1.70
N VAL A 80 12.78 -11.66 -1.73
CA VAL A 80 13.82 -10.87 -2.39
C VAL A 80 14.54 -11.80 -3.36
N HIS A 81 14.24 -11.61 -4.65
CA HIS A 81 14.91 -12.31 -5.73
C HIS A 81 16.23 -11.66 -6.08
N TYR A 82 17.13 -12.42 -6.69
CA TYR A 82 18.40 -11.94 -7.14
C TYR A 82 18.72 -12.53 -8.52
N GLU A 83 18.76 -11.68 -9.54
CA GLU A 83 19.00 -12.09 -10.93
C GLU A 83 20.01 -11.15 -11.60
N ARG A 84 20.56 -11.61 -12.71
CA ARG A 84 21.49 -10.81 -13.51
C ARG A 84 21.10 -10.81 -14.98
N SER A 85 21.41 -9.72 -15.68
CA SER A 85 21.33 -9.64 -17.12
C SER A 85 22.22 -10.72 -17.76
N ARG A 86 21.79 -11.27 -18.86
CA ARG A 86 22.48 -12.35 -19.56
C ARG A 86 23.44 -11.85 -20.64
N ARG A 87 23.19 -10.66 -21.16
CA ARG A 87 23.96 -10.11 -22.27
C ARG A 87 25.22 -9.41 -21.79
N GLN A 88 26.30 -9.57 -22.55
CA GLN A 88 27.65 -9.14 -22.13
C GLN A 88 28.17 -7.95 -22.94
N ASP A 89 27.57 -7.65 -24.07
CA ASP A 89 28.11 -6.75 -25.11
C ASP A 89 27.59 -5.31 -24.99
N ALA A 90 26.52 -5.09 -24.26
CA ALA A 90 25.92 -3.76 -24.14
C ALA A 90 26.56 -2.93 -23.03
N SER A 91 27.14 -1.77 -23.39
CA SER A 91 27.69 -0.81 -22.45
C SER A 91 27.35 0.62 -22.86
N GLY A 92 27.36 1.52 -21.88
CA GLY A 92 27.05 2.93 -22.08
C GLY A 92 25.55 3.21 -22.28
N TYR A 93 25.21 4.50 -22.20
CA TYR A 93 23.86 5.01 -22.44
C TYR A 93 23.65 5.28 -23.93
N PRO A 94 22.50 4.93 -24.51
CA PRO A 94 21.36 4.22 -23.90
C PRO A 94 21.42 2.70 -24.02
N PHE A 95 22.46 2.14 -24.65
CA PHE A 95 22.51 0.72 -25.01
C PHE A 95 22.51 -0.22 -23.79
N GLY A 96 23.25 0.09 -22.73
CA GLY A 96 23.26 -0.70 -21.49
C GLY A 96 21.87 -0.81 -20.84
N PRO A 97 21.19 0.32 -20.51
CA PRO A 97 19.82 0.33 -20.02
C PRO A 97 18.82 -0.41 -20.92
N ASN A 98 18.91 -0.21 -22.25
CA ASN A 98 18.06 -0.90 -23.24
C ASN A 98 18.19 -2.42 -23.15
N GLN A 99 19.42 -2.93 -23.04
CA GLN A 99 19.68 -4.34 -22.91
C GLN A 99 19.17 -4.91 -21.58
N MET A 100 19.41 -4.20 -20.48
CA MET A 100 18.91 -4.62 -19.17
C MET A 100 17.39 -4.69 -19.16
N TRP A 101 16.71 -3.69 -19.71
CA TRP A 101 15.26 -3.70 -19.81
C TRP A 101 14.75 -4.85 -20.69
N SER A 102 15.37 -5.09 -21.85
CA SER A 102 15.03 -6.19 -22.74
C SER A 102 15.21 -7.56 -22.07
N ASP A 103 16.33 -7.75 -21.37
CA ASP A 103 16.60 -8.99 -20.63
C ASP A 103 15.58 -9.20 -19.49
N LEU A 104 15.23 -8.15 -18.76
CA LEU A 104 14.23 -8.17 -17.71
C LEU A 104 12.86 -8.60 -18.26
N VAL A 105 12.36 -7.89 -19.27
CA VAL A 105 11.04 -8.16 -19.85
C VAL A 105 10.98 -9.54 -20.47
N THR A 106 12.05 -9.98 -21.13
CA THR A 106 12.18 -11.33 -21.67
C THR A 106 12.12 -12.38 -20.56
N MET A 107 12.88 -12.19 -19.49
CA MET A 107 12.90 -13.11 -18.35
C MET A 107 11.51 -13.21 -17.70
N LEU A 108 10.84 -12.09 -17.46
CA LEU A 108 9.52 -12.05 -16.84
C LEU A 108 8.46 -12.70 -17.72
N GLY A 109 8.51 -12.45 -19.03
CA GLY A 109 7.52 -12.95 -19.98
C GLY A 109 7.67 -14.42 -20.36
N GLN A 110 8.88 -14.96 -20.31
CA GLN A 110 9.14 -16.33 -20.75
C GLN A 110 8.95 -17.38 -19.66
N LYS A 111 9.06 -17.04 -18.39
CA LYS A 111 8.94 -17.98 -17.28
C LYS A 111 7.60 -17.86 -16.59
N SER A 112 6.80 -18.93 -16.62
CA SER A 112 5.47 -18.96 -15.96
C SER A 112 5.51 -18.66 -14.47
N SER A 113 6.62 -18.98 -13.79
CA SER A 113 6.80 -18.64 -12.38
C SER A 113 6.77 -17.13 -12.10
N TRP A 114 7.13 -16.29 -13.07
CA TRP A 114 7.07 -14.85 -12.90
C TRP A 114 5.64 -14.31 -13.14
N TYR A 115 5.07 -14.52 -14.32
CA TYR A 115 3.76 -13.94 -14.64
C TYR A 115 2.58 -14.58 -13.89
N ASN A 116 2.77 -15.75 -13.28
CA ASN A 116 1.78 -16.33 -12.39
C ASN A 116 1.81 -15.74 -10.97
N ASN A 117 2.99 -15.30 -10.51
CA ASN A 117 3.14 -14.74 -9.16
C ASN A 117 3.03 -13.22 -9.12
N TYR A 118 3.28 -12.55 -10.24
CA TYR A 118 3.29 -11.09 -10.32
C TYR A 118 2.36 -10.61 -11.43
N TYR A 119 1.41 -9.75 -11.08
CA TYR A 119 0.50 -9.15 -12.08
C TYR A 119 1.15 -7.95 -12.79
N ALA A 120 2.10 -7.29 -12.13
CA ALA A 120 2.82 -6.14 -12.67
C ALA A 120 4.24 -6.08 -12.11
N PHE A 121 5.11 -5.33 -12.78
CA PHE A 121 6.45 -5.01 -12.31
C PHE A 121 6.74 -3.51 -12.48
N LEU A 122 7.60 -2.98 -11.60
CA LEU A 122 8.08 -1.61 -11.59
C LEU A 122 9.61 -1.62 -11.66
N PRO A 123 10.23 -1.34 -12.81
CA PRO A 123 11.66 -1.14 -12.90
C PRO A 123 12.02 0.21 -12.28
N LEU A 124 12.96 0.20 -11.35
CA LEU A 124 13.52 1.39 -10.73
C LEU A 124 15.00 1.51 -11.11
N GLU A 125 15.36 2.66 -11.62
CA GLU A 125 16.74 3.07 -11.82
C GLU A 125 17.31 3.65 -10.52
N SER A 126 18.62 3.67 -10.40
CA SER A 126 19.31 4.11 -9.19
C SER A 126 19.03 5.58 -8.81
N ASP A 127 18.57 6.40 -9.72
CA ASP A 127 18.19 7.80 -9.52
C ASP A 127 16.69 8.02 -9.24
N CYS A 128 15.98 6.95 -8.90
CA CYS A 128 14.61 7.04 -8.38
C CYS A 128 14.59 7.40 -6.89
N VAL A 129 13.54 8.10 -6.47
CA VAL A 129 13.29 8.43 -5.06
C VAL A 129 11.80 8.25 -4.73
N PRO A 130 11.41 7.23 -3.96
CA PRO A 130 10.10 7.19 -3.35
C PRO A 130 10.04 8.26 -2.24
N VAL A 131 8.96 9.05 -2.19
CA VAL A 131 8.94 10.28 -1.37
C VAL A 131 8.15 10.17 -0.08
N ARG A 132 7.48 9.06 0.17
CA ARG A 132 6.68 8.87 1.40
C ARG A 132 6.38 7.39 1.68
N PRO A 133 6.10 7.01 2.94
CA PRO A 133 5.50 5.72 3.25
C PRO A 133 4.18 5.51 2.49
N GLY A 134 3.87 4.25 2.16
CA GLY A 134 2.65 3.89 1.41
C GLY A 134 2.70 4.17 -0.10
N TRP A 135 3.84 4.58 -0.65
CA TRP A 135 4.04 4.82 -2.07
C TRP A 135 3.75 3.61 -2.95
N ILE A 136 4.11 2.40 -2.49
CA ILE A 136 3.83 1.14 -3.19
C ILE A 136 2.31 0.93 -3.32
N GLY A 137 1.58 1.10 -2.22
CA GLY A 137 0.12 0.97 -2.21
C GLY A 137 -0.57 1.96 -3.15
N ALA A 138 -0.09 3.20 -3.21
CA ALA A 138 -0.62 4.22 -4.13
C ALA A 138 -0.45 3.80 -5.60
N LEU A 139 0.73 3.29 -5.97
CA LEU A 139 0.98 2.81 -7.33
C LEU A 139 0.16 1.56 -7.68
N ILE A 140 -0.03 0.65 -6.72
CA ILE A 140 -0.86 -0.54 -6.92
C ILE A 140 -2.32 -0.16 -7.20
N GLU A 141 -2.89 0.75 -6.42
CA GLU A 141 -4.28 1.18 -6.61
C GLU A 141 -4.45 1.93 -7.94
N GLU A 142 -3.52 2.81 -8.30
CA GLU A 142 -3.55 3.52 -9.58
C GLU A 142 -3.44 2.54 -10.76
N PHE A 143 -2.55 1.54 -10.67
CA PHE A 143 -2.43 0.51 -11.70
C PHE A 143 -3.73 -0.29 -11.87
N LYS A 144 -4.42 -0.64 -10.79
CA LYS A 144 -5.72 -1.32 -10.86
C LYS A 144 -6.77 -0.48 -11.58
N ILE A 145 -6.83 0.83 -11.27
CA ILE A 145 -7.73 1.78 -11.93
C ILE A 145 -7.43 1.87 -13.43
N ALA A 146 -6.16 2.03 -13.79
CA ALA A 146 -5.74 2.07 -15.19
C ALA A 146 -6.04 0.77 -15.92
N LYS A 147 -5.80 -0.37 -15.27
CA LYS A 147 -6.09 -1.71 -15.82
C LYS A 147 -7.58 -1.92 -16.08
N ALA A 148 -8.45 -1.45 -15.20
CA ALA A 148 -9.90 -1.48 -15.39
C ALA A 148 -10.35 -0.62 -16.59
N LYS A 149 -9.56 0.39 -16.97
CA LYS A 149 -9.76 1.23 -18.17
C LYS A 149 -9.13 0.64 -19.44
N GLY A 150 -8.50 -0.53 -19.35
CA GLY A 150 -7.86 -1.22 -20.50
C GLY A 150 -6.38 -0.91 -20.71
N TYR A 151 -5.76 -0.10 -19.87
CA TYR A 151 -4.32 0.18 -19.97
C TYR A 151 -3.49 -0.98 -19.41
N SER A 152 -2.25 -1.08 -19.86
CA SER A 152 -1.29 -2.12 -19.44
C SER A 152 -0.04 -1.56 -18.78
N ALA A 153 0.06 -0.24 -18.66
CA ALA A 153 1.12 0.43 -17.94
C ALA A 153 0.61 1.73 -17.31
N ILE A 154 1.25 2.18 -16.22
CA ILE A 154 1.11 3.54 -15.68
C ILE A 154 2.49 4.16 -15.54
N GLY A 155 2.65 5.39 -16.00
CA GLY A 155 3.93 6.10 -15.95
C GLY A 155 3.74 7.59 -16.20
N HIS A 156 4.82 8.34 -16.13
CA HIS A 156 4.83 9.73 -16.55
C HIS A 156 4.95 9.82 -18.08
N VAL A 157 4.03 10.56 -18.71
CA VAL A 157 4.06 10.78 -20.15
C VAL A 157 4.74 12.13 -20.45
N HIS A 158 5.91 12.06 -21.06
CA HIS A 158 6.57 13.22 -21.62
C HIS A 158 5.92 13.62 -22.93
N ARG A 159 5.76 14.93 -23.16
CA ARG A 159 5.11 15.47 -24.36
C ARG A 159 6.06 16.21 -25.27
N ASP A 160 7.24 16.61 -24.76
CA ASP A 160 8.20 17.43 -25.49
C ASP A 160 9.64 16.93 -25.18
N PRO A 161 10.54 16.79 -26.18
CA PRO A 161 10.33 17.02 -27.65
C PRO A 161 9.65 15.85 -28.36
N VAL A 162 9.56 14.68 -27.76
CA VAL A 162 8.94 13.47 -28.33
C VAL A 162 7.98 12.89 -27.30
N GLU A 163 6.72 12.73 -27.69
CA GLU A 163 5.74 12.13 -26.80
C GLU A 163 6.07 10.64 -26.56
N HIS A 164 6.31 10.28 -25.30
CA HIS A 164 6.60 8.92 -24.88
C HIS A 164 6.31 8.75 -23.40
N MET A 165 6.05 7.53 -22.97
CA MET A 165 5.97 7.18 -21.56
C MET A 165 7.37 6.87 -21.03
N ASN A 166 7.75 7.47 -19.92
CA ASN A 166 9.04 7.24 -19.30
C ASN A 166 9.26 5.77 -18.92
N GLY A 167 10.50 5.31 -19.01
CA GLY A 167 10.88 3.93 -18.74
C GLY A 167 10.61 3.46 -17.31
N VAL A 168 10.65 4.36 -16.33
CA VAL A 168 10.23 4.07 -14.95
C VAL A 168 8.70 4.16 -14.88
N ALA A 169 8.06 3.01 -15.03
CA ALA A 169 6.61 2.85 -15.06
C ALA A 169 6.21 1.50 -14.48
N VAL A 170 4.99 1.36 -14.01
CA VAL A 170 4.44 0.05 -13.62
C VAL A 170 3.88 -0.61 -14.87
N TYR A 171 4.41 -1.75 -15.24
CA TYR A 171 4.01 -2.52 -16.42
C TYR A 171 3.30 -3.81 -16.03
N ASP A 172 2.26 -4.20 -16.77
CA ASP A 172 1.73 -5.58 -16.72
C ASP A 172 2.84 -6.57 -17.06
N THR A 173 3.00 -7.65 -16.30
CA THR A 173 4.01 -8.68 -16.58
C THR A 173 3.81 -9.35 -17.93
N ARG A 174 2.60 -9.29 -18.50
CA ARG A 174 2.28 -9.80 -19.85
C ARG A 174 2.62 -8.81 -20.96
N ILE A 175 3.24 -7.67 -20.65
CA ILE A 175 3.63 -6.69 -21.67
C ILE A 175 4.54 -7.30 -22.74
N TRP A 176 5.31 -8.34 -22.36
CA TRP A 176 6.09 -9.13 -23.29
C TRP A 176 5.26 -9.67 -24.47
N SER A 177 4.07 -10.19 -24.24
CA SER A 177 3.20 -10.73 -25.29
C SER A 177 2.72 -9.66 -26.28
N ILE A 178 2.79 -8.39 -25.88
CA ILE A 178 2.35 -7.25 -26.69
C ILE A 178 3.52 -6.66 -27.48
N VAL A 179 4.68 -6.52 -26.83
CA VAL A 179 5.83 -5.82 -27.41
C VAL A 179 7.01 -6.74 -27.75
N GLY A 180 6.93 -8.04 -27.39
CA GLY A 180 8.07 -8.97 -27.38
C GLY A 180 8.78 -9.14 -28.74
N GLY A 181 8.03 -9.16 -29.84
CA GLY A 181 8.62 -9.22 -31.17
C GLY A 181 9.46 -7.99 -31.51
N ASN A 182 9.05 -6.83 -31.06
CA ASN A 182 9.76 -5.56 -31.27
C ASN A 182 10.98 -5.44 -30.34
N ILE A 183 10.91 -5.96 -29.12
CA ILE A 183 12.00 -5.88 -28.14
C ILE A 183 13.24 -6.62 -28.63
N LEU A 184 13.07 -7.82 -29.19
CA LEU A 184 14.20 -8.63 -29.68
C LEU A 184 14.91 -7.97 -30.87
N ASN A 185 14.18 -7.20 -31.67
CA ASN A 185 14.71 -6.56 -32.89
C ASN A 185 15.08 -5.08 -32.71
N GLY A 186 14.67 -4.45 -31.60
CA GLY A 186 14.61 -3.00 -31.48
C GLY A 186 15.49 -2.36 -30.43
N CYS A 187 16.42 -3.12 -29.77
CA CYS A 187 17.40 -2.48 -28.89
C CYS A 187 18.37 -1.64 -29.72
N ASN A 188 17.93 -0.44 -30.08
CA ASN A 188 18.75 0.52 -30.78
C ASN A 188 19.84 1.04 -29.83
N PRO A 189 21.14 0.95 -30.18
CA PRO A 189 22.20 1.48 -29.33
C PRO A 189 22.23 3.00 -29.21
N GLN A 190 21.42 3.71 -30.01
CA GLN A 190 21.42 5.18 -30.09
C GLN A 190 20.19 5.84 -29.48
N VAL A 191 19.11 5.11 -29.24
CA VAL A 191 17.83 5.64 -28.73
C VAL A 191 17.39 4.85 -27.51
N ALA A 192 17.01 5.55 -26.43
CA ALA A 192 16.50 4.92 -25.23
C ALA A 192 15.21 4.11 -25.54
N TYR A 193 15.04 2.98 -24.88
CA TYR A 193 13.97 2.02 -25.19
C TYR A 193 12.57 2.61 -25.07
N ASP A 194 12.33 3.49 -24.12
CA ASP A 194 11.05 4.17 -23.90
C ASP A 194 10.67 5.08 -25.08
N ILE A 195 11.66 5.68 -25.73
CA ILE A 195 11.48 6.43 -27.00
C ILE A 195 11.37 5.48 -28.18
N ALA A 196 12.25 4.46 -28.26
CA ALA A 196 12.26 3.51 -29.37
C ALA A 196 10.95 2.72 -29.49
N PHE A 197 10.34 2.35 -28.37
CA PHE A 197 9.08 1.61 -28.31
C PHE A 197 7.84 2.46 -28.08
N ARG A 198 7.93 3.80 -28.17
CA ARG A 198 6.82 4.71 -27.89
C ARG A 198 5.52 4.36 -28.63
N GLU A 199 5.62 3.95 -29.90
CA GLU A 199 4.44 3.60 -30.71
C GLU A 199 3.69 2.38 -30.17
N SER A 200 4.40 1.47 -29.50
CA SER A 200 3.81 0.28 -28.87
C SER A 200 3.43 0.51 -27.41
N LEU A 201 4.19 1.32 -26.67
CA LEU A 201 4.00 1.52 -25.23
C LEU A 201 3.01 2.64 -24.91
N LEU A 202 3.05 3.75 -25.65
CA LEU A 202 2.20 4.91 -25.37
C LEU A 202 0.69 4.61 -25.45
N PRO A 203 0.18 3.83 -26.43
CA PRO A 203 -1.23 3.45 -26.47
C PRO A 203 -1.67 2.56 -25.30
N LEU A 204 -0.73 1.87 -24.65
CA LEU A 204 -0.95 0.98 -23.49
C LEU A 204 -0.73 1.72 -22.17
N GLY A 205 -0.21 2.93 -22.21
CA GLY A 205 0.20 3.73 -21.07
C GLY A 205 -0.92 4.64 -20.56
N TYR A 206 -1.04 4.72 -19.26
CA TYR A 206 -1.87 5.68 -18.55
C TYR A 206 -0.96 6.71 -17.86
N ASP A 207 -1.15 8.00 -18.20
CA ASP A 207 -0.41 9.11 -17.57
C ASP A 207 -0.85 9.27 -16.12
N THR A 208 0.04 8.90 -15.20
CA THR A 208 -0.29 8.89 -13.76
C THR A 208 0.28 10.11 -13.04
N PRO A 209 -0.47 10.71 -12.11
CA PRO A 209 0.05 11.78 -11.27
C PRO A 209 1.02 11.29 -10.18
N HIS A 210 1.19 9.97 -10.02
CA HIS A 210 1.98 9.38 -8.95
C HIS A 210 3.45 9.16 -9.28
N ILE A 211 3.81 9.11 -10.55
CA ILE A 211 5.21 9.02 -11.02
C ILE A 211 5.57 10.33 -11.71
N MET A 212 6.66 10.95 -11.29
CA MET A 212 7.12 12.21 -11.83
C MET A 212 8.55 12.08 -12.34
N MET A 213 8.80 12.65 -13.52
CA MET A 213 10.13 12.86 -14.05
C MET A 213 10.28 14.28 -14.58
N GLU A 214 11.39 14.93 -14.30
CA GLU A 214 11.74 16.25 -14.83
C GLU A 214 13.09 16.19 -15.57
N TYR A 215 13.08 16.19 -16.88
CA TYR A 215 14.29 16.24 -17.71
C TYR A 215 14.98 17.59 -17.73
N GLN A 216 14.23 18.67 -17.58
CA GLN A 216 14.72 20.03 -17.80
C GLN A 216 15.49 20.60 -16.64
N ARG A 217 15.49 19.95 -15.49
CA ARG A 217 16.26 20.39 -14.32
C ARG A 217 17.44 19.47 -14.11
N PRO A 218 18.64 20.02 -13.86
CA PRO A 218 19.82 19.22 -13.60
C PRO A 218 19.67 18.36 -12.35
N THR A 219 18.76 18.72 -11.44
CA THR A 219 18.51 18.02 -10.17
C THR A 219 17.13 18.35 -9.64
N ILE A 220 16.38 17.35 -9.20
CA ILE A 220 15.19 17.53 -8.37
C ILE A 220 15.68 17.82 -6.95
N ARG A 221 15.36 19.01 -6.43
CA ARG A 221 15.78 19.43 -5.11
C ARG A 221 14.87 18.90 -4.03
N ALA A 222 15.36 18.82 -2.80
CA ALA A 222 14.59 18.40 -1.64
C ALA A 222 13.26 19.14 -1.46
N GLU A 223 13.27 20.45 -1.72
CA GLU A 223 12.08 21.31 -1.67
C GLU A 223 11.04 20.96 -2.73
N ASP A 224 11.45 20.49 -3.90
CA ASP A 224 10.54 20.08 -4.99
C ASP A 224 9.74 18.82 -4.65
N LEU A 225 10.30 17.93 -3.84
CA LEU A 225 9.63 16.68 -3.46
C LEU A 225 8.35 16.90 -2.64
N PHE A 226 8.32 17.98 -1.86
CA PHE A 226 7.27 18.21 -0.87
C PHE A 226 6.44 19.47 -1.15
N ARG A 227 6.72 20.16 -2.27
CA ARG A 227 5.89 21.30 -2.67
C ARG A 227 4.49 20.85 -3.06
N PRO A 228 3.46 21.70 -2.91
CA PRO A 228 2.16 21.44 -3.49
C PRO A 228 2.29 21.38 -5.03
N TRP A 229 1.96 20.25 -5.61
CA TRP A 229 1.87 20.10 -7.05
C TRP A 229 0.51 20.60 -7.54
N LYS A 230 0.37 20.79 -8.86
CA LYS A 230 -0.90 21.22 -9.46
C LYS A 230 -2.03 20.30 -8.99
N LYS A 231 -3.25 20.84 -8.92
CA LYS A 231 -4.47 20.12 -8.53
C LYS A 231 -4.49 18.76 -9.25
N ASN A 232 -4.63 17.68 -8.48
CA ASN A 232 -4.62 16.27 -8.90
C ASN A 232 -3.23 15.65 -9.18
N TYR A 233 -2.11 16.33 -8.90
CA TYR A 233 -0.78 15.73 -8.95
C TYR A 233 -0.27 15.46 -7.54
N GLU A 234 -0.11 14.19 -7.20
CA GLU A 234 0.48 13.75 -5.93
C GLU A 234 1.60 12.74 -6.17
N PRO A 235 2.78 13.19 -6.59
CA PRO A 235 3.89 12.27 -6.84
C PRO A 235 4.25 11.48 -5.59
N VAL A 236 4.39 10.17 -5.76
CA VAL A 236 4.88 9.25 -4.73
C VAL A 236 6.25 8.68 -5.09
N LEU A 237 6.62 8.80 -6.36
CA LEU A 237 7.89 8.36 -6.91
C LEU A 237 8.42 9.42 -7.87
N PHE A 238 9.66 9.85 -7.67
CA PHE A 238 10.41 10.70 -8.60
C PHE A 238 11.49 9.89 -9.29
N HIS A 239 11.73 10.19 -10.56
CA HIS A 239 12.83 9.71 -11.38
C HIS A 239 13.68 10.89 -11.86
N GLY A 240 14.97 10.67 -12.05
CA GLY A 240 15.91 11.69 -12.48
C GLY A 240 16.55 12.49 -11.34
N VAL A 241 16.58 11.95 -10.13
CA VAL A 241 17.22 12.55 -8.97
C VAL A 241 18.70 12.23 -9.00
N LYS A 242 19.54 13.24 -9.24
CA LYS A 242 20.98 13.04 -9.49
C LYS A 242 21.88 13.24 -8.25
N ASP A 243 21.31 13.64 -7.12
CA ASP A 243 22.05 13.83 -5.87
C ASP A 243 21.32 13.24 -4.65
N ASP A 244 22.05 13.12 -3.54
CA ASP A 244 21.55 12.50 -2.32
C ASP A 244 20.68 13.43 -1.47
N SER A 245 20.55 14.71 -1.84
CA SER A 245 19.81 15.71 -1.04
C SER A 245 18.34 15.33 -0.92
N ALA A 246 17.75 14.85 -2.01
CA ALA A 246 16.37 14.41 -2.04
C ALA A 246 16.12 13.20 -1.13
N ARG A 247 16.95 12.18 -1.20
CA ARG A 247 16.85 11.00 -0.33
C ARG A 247 17.08 11.34 1.14
N THR A 248 18.06 12.20 1.39
CA THR A 248 18.33 12.74 2.74
C THR A 248 17.11 13.47 3.29
N ALA A 249 16.44 14.29 2.48
CA ALA A 249 15.23 14.99 2.89
C ALA A 249 14.05 14.03 3.18
N VAL A 250 13.89 12.99 2.37
CA VAL A 250 12.88 11.94 2.61
C VAL A 250 13.18 11.20 3.92
N ARG A 251 14.46 10.81 4.15
CA ARG A 251 14.86 10.17 5.40
C ARG A 251 14.63 11.09 6.58
N SER A 252 15.05 12.34 6.51
CA SER A 252 14.85 13.33 7.58
C SER A 252 13.37 13.50 7.92
N LYS A 253 12.50 13.46 6.92
CA LYS A 253 11.06 13.64 7.13
C LYS A 253 10.35 12.39 7.64
N TYR A 254 10.75 11.19 7.19
CA TYR A 254 9.98 9.98 7.42
C TYR A 254 10.73 8.87 8.16
N VAL A 255 12.07 8.89 8.16
CA VAL A 255 12.92 7.86 8.74
C VAL A 255 13.62 8.33 10.01
N THR A 256 14.22 9.53 10.03
CA THR A 256 14.91 10.07 11.22
C THR A 256 13.98 10.45 12.36
N PHE A 257 12.68 10.64 12.10
CA PHE A 257 11.67 10.68 13.16
C PHE A 257 11.40 9.29 13.78
N SER A 258 11.99 8.25 13.25
CA SER A 258 11.97 6.90 13.81
C SER A 258 13.11 6.69 14.85
N GLY A 259 13.28 7.59 15.76
CA GLY A 259 13.74 7.19 17.08
C GLY A 259 12.72 6.17 17.57
N GLU A 260 13.05 4.92 17.40
CA GLU A 260 12.40 3.60 17.53
C GLU A 260 10.97 3.48 18.14
N LYS A 261 10.41 4.53 18.74
CA LYS A 261 9.09 4.51 19.38
C LYS A 261 7.97 5.24 18.63
N ASP A 262 8.25 6.14 17.71
CA ASP A 262 7.23 7.04 17.14
C ASP A 262 6.67 6.64 15.75
N ALA A 263 7.38 5.83 14.98
CA ALA A 263 6.98 5.50 13.60
C ALA A 263 5.85 4.46 13.54
N SER A 264 5.79 3.52 14.49
CA SER A 264 4.67 2.60 14.64
C SER A 264 3.38 3.34 15.04
N LEU A 265 3.52 4.49 15.70
CA LEU A 265 2.42 5.32 16.19
C LEU A 265 1.69 6.10 15.09
N ARG A 266 2.25 6.21 13.87
CA ARG A 266 1.60 6.92 12.75
C ARG A 266 1.00 6.01 11.70
N THR A 267 1.01 4.71 11.91
CA THR A 267 0.27 3.78 11.04
C THR A 267 -1.13 3.58 11.60
N VAL A 268 -2.12 3.73 10.74
CA VAL A 268 -3.51 3.45 11.06
C VAL A 268 -3.98 2.29 10.18
N PHE A 269 -4.59 1.33 10.81
CA PHE A 269 -5.11 0.14 10.16
C PHE A 269 -6.62 0.20 10.08
N THR A 270 -7.18 -0.37 9.02
CA THR A 270 -8.59 -0.77 8.95
C THR A 270 -8.68 -2.21 8.48
N TYR A 271 -9.75 -2.91 8.81
CA TYR A 271 -9.94 -4.29 8.41
C TYR A 271 -11.09 -4.42 7.43
N GLU A 272 -10.80 -4.97 6.25
CA GLU A 272 -11.81 -5.28 5.25
C GLU A 272 -12.34 -6.70 5.45
N HIS A 273 -13.55 -6.80 5.93
CA HIS A 273 -14.29 -8.05 5.87
C HIS A 273 -14.82 -8.24 4.44
N GLN A 274 -14.39 -9.32 3.78
CA GLN A 274 -14.76 -9.60 2.38
C GLN A 274 -16.29 -9.68 2.22
N ARG A 275 -16.86 -8.62 1.65
CA ARG A 275 -18.14 -8.69 0.94
C ARG A 275 -17.80 -8.52 -0.53
N PRO A 276 -17.95 -9.56 -1.37
CA PRO A 276 -17.61 -9.45 -2.78
C PRO A 276 -18.42 -8.34 -3.44
N ASN A 277 -17.76 -7.47 -4.20
CA ASN A 277 -18.33 -6.53 -5.15
C ASN A 277 -19.25 -5.41 -4.62
N ASN A 278 -18.93 -4.78 -3.50
CA ASN A 278 -19.61 -3.56 -3.11
C ASN A 278 -18.79 -2.30 -3.52
N PRO A 279 -19.18 -1.59 -4.62
CA PRO A 279 -18.44 -0.41 -5.08
C PRO A 279 -18.47 0.75 -4.08
N LEU A 280 -19.51 0.85 -3.25
CA LEU A 280 -19.58 1.86 -2.19
C LEU A 280 -18.52 1.62 -1.11
N LEU A 281 -18.21 0.37 -0.82
CA LEU A 281 -17.18 0.02 0.15
C LEU A 281 -15.78 0.42 -0.37
N ALA A 282 -15.52 0.21 -1.66
CA ALA A 282 -14.27 0.63 -2.28
C ALA A 282 -14.08 2.16 -2.21
N LEU A 283 -15.15 2.93 -2.47
CA LEU A 283 -15.14 4.38 -2.34
C LEU A 283 -14.94 4.82 -0.89
N GLN A 284 -15.61 4.17 0.06
CA GLN A 284 -15.43 4.42 1.49
C GLN A 284 -13.98 4.22 1.94
N TYR A 285 -13.33 3.14 1.51
CA TYR A 285 -11.91 2.91 1.79
C TYR A 285 -10.99 3.95 1.15
N SER A 286 -11.31 4.44 -0.05
CA SER A 286 -10.56 5.50 -0.70
C SER A 286 -10.62 6.80 0.12
N LEU A 287 -11.82 7.23 0.50
CA LEU A 287 -12.04 8.42 1.32
C LEU A 287 -11.39 8.30 2.72
N TRP A 288 -11.54 7.14 3.35
CA TRP A 288 -10.87 6.83 4.61
C TRP A 288 -9.36 6.99 4.47
N SER A 289 -8.77 6.37 3.48
CA SER A 289 -7.34 6.40 3.23
C SER A 289 -6.83 7.83 2.96
N GLU A 290 -7.56 8.60 2.17
CA GLU A 290 -7.26 9.99 1.87
C GLU A 290 -7.33 10.87 3.14
N SER A 291 -8.36 10.70 3.96
CA SER A 291 -8.55 11.45 5.20
C SER A 291 -7.39 11.27 6.17
N TRP A 292 -6.87 10.05 6.32
CA TRP A 292 -5.74 9.76 7.19
C TRP A 292 -4.41 10.21 6.59
N ARG A 293 -4.20 10.04 5.27
CA ARG A 293 -3.00 10.55 4.57
C ARG A 293 -2.86 12.06 4.67
N SER A 294 -3.94 12.80 4.48
CA SER A 294 -3.94 14.28 4.57
C SER A 294 -3.50 14.80 5.94
N ARG A 295 -3.59 13.97 6.97
CA ARG A 295 -3.14 14.26 8.35
C ARG A 295 -1.79 13.64 8.71
N GLY A 296 -1.04 13.15 7.72
CA GLY A 296 0.30 12.61 7.90
C GLY A 296 0.35 11.20 8.47
N TRP A 297 -0.77 10.44 8.41
CA TRP A 297 -0.82 9.03 8.79
C TRP A 297 -0.58 8.12 7.58
N ASN A 298 -0.12 6.90 7.84
CA ASN A 298 0.00 5.84 6.85
C ASN A 298 -1.19 4.87 7.00
N PRO A 299 -2.25 5.01 6.19
CA PRO A 299 -3.40 4.11 6.23
C PRO A 299 -3.06 2.78 5.56
N VAL A 300 -3.32 1.69 6.26
CA VAL A 300 -3.08 0.31 5.80
C VAL A 300 -4.36 -0.48 5.95
N LYS A 301 -4.74 -1.18 4.88
CA LYS A 301 -5.89 -2.07 4.87
C LYS A 301 -5.44 -3.48 5.19
N LEU A 302 -5.96 -4.05 6.27
CA LEU A 302 -5.82 -5.44 6.64
C LEU A 302 -6.98 -6.25 6.05
N VAL A 303 -6.71 -7.48 5.67
CA VAL A 303 -7.69 -8.40 5.08
C VAL A 303 -7.65 -9.75 5.78
N LEU A 304 -8.60 -10.63 5.49
CA LEU A 304 -8.68 -11.96 6.10
C LEU A 304 -7.37 -12.76 5.96
N ARG A 305 -6.65 -12.60 4.85
CA ARG A 305 -5.36 -13.29 4.63
C ARG A 305 -4.33 -12.94 5.70
N ASP A 306 -4.33 -11.71 6.20
CA ASP A 306 -3.40 -11.26 7.24
C ASP A 306 -3.67 -11.98 8.56
N ALA A 307 -4.95 -12.24 8.85
CA ALA A 307 -5.35 -13.04 10.02
C ALA A 307 -5.08 -14.53 9.83
N VAL A 308 -5.33 -15.09 8.65
CA VAL A 308 -5.12 -16.53 8.36
C VAL A 308 -3.65 -16.92 8.51
N GLY A 309 -2.73 -16.00 8.21
CA GLY A 309 -1.28 -16.19 8.41
C GLY A 309 -0.86 -16.21 9.89
N HIS A 310 -1.73 -15.86 10.81
CA HIS A 310 -1.40 -15.82 12.24
C HIS A 310 -1.29 -17.22 12.84
N PRO A 311 -0.26 -17.55 13.65
CA PRO A 311 -0.06 -18.89 14.21
C PRO A 311 -1.26 -19.43 14.99
N ARG A 312 -1.96 -18.56 15.72
CA ARG A 312 -3.12 -18.91 16.58
C ARG A 312 -4.47 -18.85 15.84
N TYR A 313 -4.49 -18.60 14.54
CA TYR A 313 -5.74 -18.45 13.78
C TYR A 313 -6.66 -19.66 13.88
N LYS A 314 -6.10 -20.88 13.78
CA LYS A 314 -6.89 -22.13 13.83
C LYS A 314 -7.59 -22.32 15.18
N ASP A 315 -6.88 -22.04 16.28
CA ASP A 315 -7.40 -22.24 17.63
C ASP A 315 -8.49 -21.20 17.95
N VAL A 316 -8.25 -19.93 17.60
CA VAL A 316 -9.25 -18.86 17.70
C VAL A 316 -10.50 -19.20 16.89
N MET A 317 -10.34 -19.66 15.65
CA MET A 317 -11.48 -20.02 14.79
C MET A 317 -12.24 -21.24 15.33
N ALA A 318 -11.57 -22.23 15.91
CA ALA A 318 -12.22 -23.36 16.55
C ALA A 318 -13.12 -22.88 17.70
N THR A 319 -12.60 -22.02 18.56
CA THR A 319 -13.37 -21.42 19.66
C THR A 319 -14.57 -20.61 19.13
N LEU A 320 -14.34 -19.69 18.18
CA LEU A 320 -15.42 -18.86 17.62
C LEU A 320 -16.51 -19.68 16.92
N ASN A 321 -16.14 -20.76 16.25
CA ASN A 321 -17.10 -21.62 15.57
C ASN A 321 -18.01 -22.41 16.52
N SER A 322 -17.53 -22.71 17.74
CA SER A 322 -18.30 -23.37 18.79
C SER A 322 -19.29 -22.45 19.52
N MET A 323 -19.16 -21.12 19.34
CA MET A 323 -20.00 -20.13 20.00
C MET A 323 -21.29 -19.84 19.23
N LYS A 324 -22.30 -19.40 19.97
CA LYS A 324 -23.55 -18.84 19.45
C LYS A 324 -23.48 -17.32 19.56
N PHE A 325 -23.71 -16.63 18.44
CA PHE A 325 -23.74 -15.17 18.37
C PHE A 325 -25.13 -14.64 18.11
N SER A 326 -25.45 -13.50 18.71
CA SER A 326 -26.62 -12.72 18.37
C SER A 326 -26.40 -12.00 17.03
N GLY A 327 -27.28 -12.21 16.08
CA GLY A 327 -27.17 -11.61 14.74
C GLY A 327 -26.27 -12.38 13.76
N ASP A 328 -25.63 -11.65 12.85
CA ASP A 328 -24.82 -12.28 11.79
C ASP A 328 -23.49 -12.82 12.33
N LYS A 329 -23.38 -14.14 12.39
CA LYS A 329 -22.18 -14.87 12.86
C LYS A 329 -20.94 -14.47 12.08
N THR A 330 -21.03 -14.24 10.79
CA THR A 330 -19.91 -13.90 9.93
C THR A 330 -19.31 -12.54 10.33
N SER A 331 -20.16 -11.56 10.54
CA SER A 331 -19.75 -10.22 11.01
C SER A 331 -19.19 -10.27 12.43
N ALA A 332 -19.78 -11.07 13.31
CA ALA A 332 -19.29 -11.26 14.67
C ALA A 332 -17.88 -11.86 14.68
N ILE A 333 -17.65 -12.91 13.91
CA ILE A 333 -16.31 -13.51 13.74
C ILE A 333 -15.32 -12.51 13.15
N ALA A 334 -15.71 -11.77 12.10
CA ALA A 334 -14.83 -10.79 11.45
C ALA A 334 -14.34 -9.71 12.43
N ARG A 335 -15.20 -9.25 13.34
CA ARG A 335 -14.82 -8.29 14.39
C ARG A 335 -13.78 -8.83 15.36
N VAL A 336 -13.74 -10.13 15.60
CA VAL A 336 -12.72 -10.76 16.44
C VAL A 336 -11.45 -11.03 15.64
N VAL A 337 -11.58 -11.55 14.42
CA VAL A 337 -10.47 -11.94 13.55
C VAL A 337 -9.61 -10.73 13.12
N ARG A 338 -10.18 -9.53 13.07
CA ARG A 338 -9.42 -8.31 12.76
C ARG A 338 -8.26 -8.06 13.73
N TRP A 339 -8.36 -8.54 14.97
CA TRP A 339 -7.29 -8.40 15.96
C TRP A 339 -6.13 -9.36 15.71
N LEU A 340 -6.40 -10.56 15.15
CA LEU A 340 -5.34 -11.44 14.66
C LEU A 340 -4.59 -10.81 13.48
N ALA A 341 -5.32 -10.16 12.56
CA ALA A 341 -4.70 -9.45 11.46
C ALA A 341 -3.82 -8.28 11.96
N LEU A 342 -4.29 -7.54 12.97
CA LEU A 342 -3.50 -6.48 13.60
C LEU A 342 -2.28 -7.03 14.34
N ASP A 343 -2.42 -8.17 15.01
CA ASP A 343 -1.31 -8.83 15.70
C ASP A 343 -0.23 -9.32 14.74
N SER A 344 -0.62 -9.81 13.57
CA SER A 344 0.32 -10.23 12.51
C SER A 344 1.24 -9.11 12.00
N VAL A 345 0.85 -7.86 12.18
CA VAL A 345 1.63 -6.67 11.80
C VAL A 345 2.28 -5.96 12.98
N GLY A 346 2.25 -6.58 14.18
CA GLY A 346 2.93 -6.08 15.38
C GLY A 346 2.11 -5.13 16.25
N GLY A 347 0.81 -4.99 16.00
CA GLY A 347 -0.08 -4.08 16.74
C GLY A 347 -0.19 -2.70 16.11
N GLY A 348 -0.93 -1.80 16.76
CA GLY A 348 -1.11 -0.43 16.28
C GLY A 348 -2.51 0.13 16.48
N LEU A 349 -2.81 1.21 15.76
CA LEU A 349 -4.12 1.86 15.75
C LEU A 349 -5.02 1.22 14.69
N LEU A 350 -6.04 0.49 15.12
CA LEU A 350 -7.09 -0.05 14.24
C LEU A 350 -8.33 0.82 14.34
N VAL A 351 -8.90 1.19 13.20
CA VAL A 351 -10.12 1.99 13.10
C VAL A 351 -11.07 1.39 12.08
N ASP A 352 -12.36 1.65 12.24
CA ASP A 352 -13.35 1.26 11.26
C ASP A 352 -13.23 2.13 9.97
N PRO A 353 -13.63 1.63 8.80
CA PRO A 353 -13.49 2.36 7.53
C PRO A 353 -14.39 3.59 7.40
N ASP A 354 -15.31 3.79 8.33
CA ASP A 354 -16.15 4.98 8.47
C ASP A 354 -15.61 6.00 9.50
N THR A 355 -14.38 5.81 9.96
CA THR A 355 -13.77 6.59 11.03
C THR A 355 -12.61 7.42 10.47
N VAL A 356 -12.70 8.74 10.57
CA VAL A 356 -11.73 9.69 10.01
C VAL A 356 -11.07 10.52 11.12
N PRO A 357 -9.82 10.98 10.93
CA PRO A 357 -9.14 11.84 11.89
C PRO A 357 -9.63 13.29 11.74
N SER A 358 -9.77 13.98 12.85
CA SER A 358 -9.91 15.43 12.89
C SER A 358 -8.63 16.06 13.43
N ASN A 359 -8.46 16.15 14.74
CA ASN A 359 -7.25 16.67 15.40
C ASN A 359 -6.44 15.58 16.10
N PHE A 360 -6.39 14.39 15.51
CA PHE A 360 -5.75 13.24 16.14
C PHE A 360 -4.23 13.27 15.94
N ASN A 361 -3.50 13.19 17.06
CA ASN A 361 -2.04 13.15 17.09
C ASN A 361 -1.58 11.84 17.77
N PRO A 362 -0.51 11.18 17.30
CA PRO A 362 0.07 10.00 17.94
C PRO A 362 0.38 10.16 19.44
N SER A 363 0.75 11.36 19.88
CA SER A 363 0.98 11.64 21.30
C SER A 363 -0.23 11.37 22.21
N HIS A 364 -1.42 11.25 21.61
CA HIS A 364 -2.64 10.87 22.33
C HIS A 364 -2.69 9.37 22.65
N LEU A 365 -1.87 8.55 22.00
CA LEU A 365 -1.72 7.10 22.21
C LEU A 365 -0.70 6.81 23.32
N LYS A 366 -0.90 7.38 24.51
CA LYS A 366 0.07 7.29 25.62
C LYS A 366 0.01 5.96 26.40
N ALA A 367 -0.99 5.12 26.13
CA ALA A 367 -1.21 3.89 26.86
C ALA A 367 -0.89 2.67 26.00
N LYS A 368 -0.55 1.54 26.65
CA LYS A 368 -0.37 0.23 26.03
C LYS A 368 -1.64 -0.24 25.28
N ALA A 369 -2.81 0.19 25.76
CA ALA A 369 -4.09 -0.02 25.11
C ALA A 369 -4.96 1.24 25.27
N SER A 370 -5.55 1.71 24.17
CA SER A 370 -6.51 2.82 24.12
C SER A 370 -7.66 2.41 23.22
N ILE A 371 -8.85 2.23 23.79
CA ILE A 371 -10.01 1.71 23.08
C ILE A 371 -11.12 2.76 23.10
N LEU A 372 -11.65 3.05 21.91
CA LEU A 372 -12.80 3.91 21.71
C LEU A 372 -13.98 3.05 21.28
N HIS A 373 -15.01 3.01 22.10
CA HIS A 373 -16.19 2.21 21.85
C HIS A 373 -17.47 3.03 22.09
N SER A 374 -18.55 2.61 21.45
CA SER A 374 -19.90 3.10 21.75
C SER A 374 -20.43 2.40 22.99
N GLU A 375 -20.90 3.19 23.97
CA GLU A 375 -21.55 2.62 25.15
C GLU A 375 -22.93 2.03 24.83
N THR A 376 -23.55 2.48 23.77
CA THR A 376 -24.91 2.06 23.39
C THR A 376 -24.92 0.84 22.48
N ASP A 377 -23.96 0.75 21.55
CA ASP A 377 -23.93 -0.31 20.54
C ASP A 377 -22.84 -1.35 20.80
N PHE A 378 -22.06 -1.16 21.88
CA PHE A 378 -20.91 -2.03 22.25
C PHE A 378 -19.92 -2.23 21.09
N GLY A 379 -19.93 -1.33 20.11
CA GLY A 379 -19.05 -1.37 18.94
C GLY A 379 -17.72 -0.70 19.25
N VAL A 380 -16.62 -1.38 18.95
CA VAL A 380 -15.29 -0.77 18.98
C VAL A 380 -15.01 -0.22 17.58
N PHE A 381 -14.90 1.11 17.44
CA PHE A 381 -14.69 1.77 16.18
C PHE A 381 -13.27 2.31 16.00
N ALA A 382 -12.52 2.45 17.09
CA ALA A 382 -11.09 2.75 17.06
C ALA A 382 -10.40 2.20 18.31
N ALA A 383 -9.26 1.56 18.13
CA ALA A 383 -8.45 1.11 19.24
C ALA A 383 -6.97 1.03 18.89
N TYR A 384 -6.13 1.44 19.82
CA TYR A 384 -4.70 1.17 19.78
C TYR A 384 -4.39 0.04 20.75
N LEU A 385 -3.81 -1.05 20.25
CA LEU A 385 -3.30 -2.15 21.05
C LEU A 385 -1.85 -2.43 20.67
N ASP A 386 -0.97 -2.49 21.66
CA ASP A 386 0.38 -3.00 21.49
C ASP A 386 0.40 -4.54 21.43
N LYS A 387 1.51 -5.12 21.02
CA LYS A 387 1.66 -6.58 20.88
C LYS A 387 1.30 -7.36 22.13
N PRO A 388 1.76 -6.99 23.35
CA PRO A 388 1.36 -7.67 24.59
C PRO A 388 -0.14 -7.60 24.88
N SER A 389 -0.79 -6.47 24.58
CA SER A 389 -2.23 -6.31 24.75
C SER A 389 -3.02 -7.19 23.79
N LEU A 390 -2.57 -7.30 22.53
CA LEU A 390 -3.15 -8.19 21.53
C LEU A 390 -3.00 -9.66 21.94
N ASP A 391 -1.83 -10.06 22.43
CA ASP A 391 -1.61 -11.42 22.94
C ASP A 391 -2.56 -11.75 24.09
N THR A 392 -2.77 -10.81 25.01
CA THR A 392 -3.75 -10.94 26.10
C THR A 392 -5.17 -11.10 25.57
N TYR A 393 -5.55 -10.31 24.55
CA TYR A 393 -6.86 -10.41 23.91
C TYR A 393 -7.06 -11.77 23.23
N ILE A 394 -6.10 -12.21 22.42
CA ILE A 394 -6.16 -13.48 21.70
C ILE A 394 -6.25 -14.65 22.69
N THR A 395 -5.48 -14.59 23.77
CA THR A 395 -5.55 -15.59 24.87
C THR A 395 -6.92 -15.64 25.52
N ALA A 396 -7.56 -14.50 25.73
CA ALA A 396 -8.93 -14.45 26.26
C ALA A 396 -9.95 -15.07 25.30
N VAL A 397 -9.77 -14.95 24.00
CA VAL A 397 -10.63 -15.61 23.00
C VAL A 397 -10.44 -17.13 23.02
N GLU A 398 -9.21 -17.62 22.98
CA GLU A 398 -8.89 -19.05 22.95
C GLU A 398 -9.37 -19.79 24.16
N ASN A 399 -9.22 -19.19 25.36
CA ASN A 399 -9.58 -19.80 26.63
C ASN A 399 -11.03 -19.53 27.02
N TYR A 400 -11.83 -18.93 26.16
CA TYR A 400 -13.23 -18.65 26.46
C TYR A 400 -14.02 -19.97 26.60
N PRO A 401 -14.67 -20.23 27.72
CA PRO A 401 -15.49 -21.43 27.90
C PRO A 401 -16.76 -21.30 27.06
N ALA A 402 -16.72 -21.81 25.82
CA ALA A 402 -17.86 -21.74 24.91
C ALA A 402 -19.00 -22.58 25.48
N ASP A 403 -20.04 -21.90 25.92
CA ASP A 403 -21.33 -22.54 26.27
C ASP A 403 -22.31 -22.32 25.11
N PRO A 404 -22.72 -23.38 24.38
CA PRO A 404 -23.66 -23.24 23.26
C PRO A 404 -25.05 -22.76 23.68
N ALA A 405 -25.37 -22.78 24.97
CA ALA A 405 -26.60 -22.24 25.50
C ALA A 405 -26.56 -20.71 25.71
N VAL A 406 -25.35 -20.13 25.72
CA VAL A 406 -25.14 -18.69 25.93
C VAL A 406 -24.97 -18.00 24.59
N GLU A 407 -25.86 -17.07 24.31
CA GLU A 407 -25.78 -16.22 23.12
C GLU A 407 -24.97 -14.96 23.40
N ILE A 408 -23.89 -14.74 22.63
CA ILE A 408 -22.96 -13.63 22.84
C ILE A 408 -23.38 -12.46 21.93
N GLN A 409 -23.73 -11.35 22.59
CA GLN A 409 -23.86 -10.05 21.92
C GLN A 409 -22.50 -9.35 21.93
N ALA A 410 -22.12 -8.68 20.82
CA ALA A 410 -20.88 -7.93 20.72
C ALA A 410 -19.61 -8.69 21.22
N PRO A 411 -19.22 -9.81 20.58
CA PRO A 411 -18.16 -10.70 21.09
C PRO A 411 -16.82 -9.97 21.28
N GLU A 412 -16.50 -9.02 20.42
CA GLU A 412 -15.30 -8.21 20.52
C GLU A 412 -15.23 -7.45 21.86
N TYR A 413 -16.32 -6.83 22.28
CA TYR A 413 -16.41 -6.11 23.53
C TYR A 413 -16.26 -7.08 24.73
N VAL A 414 -16.89 -8.25 24.66
CA VAL A 414 -16.80 -9.28 25.68
C VAL A 414 -15.36 -9.72 25.89
N PHE A 415 -14.63 -10.02 24.83
CA PHE A 415 -13.24 -10.46 24.91
C PHE A 415 -12.29 -9.37 25.38
N LEU A 416 -12.49 -8.13 24.95
CA LEU A 416 -11.71 -6.99 25.46
C LEU A 416 -11.92 -6.79 26.97
N ARG A 417 -13.15 -7.01 27.45
CA ARG A 417 -13.47 -6.94 28.88
C ARG A 417 -12.80 -8.07 29.66
N ILE A 418 -12.87 -9.29 29.16
CA ILE A 418 -12.24 -10.47 29.79
C ILE A 418 -10.71 -10.30 29.84
N ALA A 419 -10.12 -9.77 28.77
CA ALA A 419 -8.71 -9.44 28.70
C ALA A 419 -8.29 -8.27 29.63
N GLY A 420 -9.24 -7.61 30.31
CA GLY A 420 -8.96 -6.46 31.16
C GLY A 420 -8.50 -5.21 30.41
N LEU A 421 -8.74 -5.15 29.11
CA LEU A 421 -8.30 -4.07 28.23
C LEU A 421 -9.30 -2.90 28.16
N LEU A 422 -10.57 -3.13 28.49
CA LEU A 422 -11.57 -2.07 28.58
C LEU A 422 -11.38 -1.29 29.87
N LYS A 423 -10.86 -0.09 29.76
CA LYS A 423 -10.87 0.93 30.81
C LYS A 423 -12.06 1.86 30.59
N LYS A 424 -12.38 2.71 31.59
CA LYS A 424 -13.42 3.72 31.45
C LYS A 424 -13.24 4.50 30.13
N PRO A 425 -14.32 4.79 29.40
CA PRO A 425 -14.24 5.49 28.11
C PRO A 425 -13.39 6.73 28.24
N THR A 426 -12.40 6.85 27.36
CA THR A 426 -11.66 8.11 27.25
C THR A 426 -12.41 8.97 26.22
N PRO A 427 -12.71 10.25 26.51
CA PRO A 427 -13.41 11.11 25.56
C PRO A 427 -12.51 11.54 24.40
N LEU A 428 -12.01 10.57 23.63
CA LEU A 428 -11.15 10.79 22.47
C LEU A 428 -11.94 10.89 21.17
N ALA A 429 -13.16 10.37 21.14
CA ALA A 429 -14.00 10.41 19.96
C ALA A 429 -15.32 11.13 20.30
N GLN A 430 -15.78 11.88 19.33
CA GLN A 430 -17.13 12.38 19.29
C GLN A 430 -17.79 11.86 18.01
N PHE A 431 -19.08 11.60 18.12
CA PHE A 431 -19.84 11.11 16.99
C PHE A 431 -20.27 12.25 16.07
N CYS A 432 -20.47 11.93 14.82
CA CYS A 432 -21.08 12.84 13.86
C CYS A 432 -22.40 13.42 14.43
N GLY A 433 -22.55 14.75 14.38
CA GLY A 433 -23.74 15.43 14.90
C GLY A 433 -23.61 16.02 16.31
N SER A 434 -22.53 15.76 17.05
CA SER A 434 -22.26 16.52 18.27
C SER A 434 -21.97 17.98 17.91
N LYS A 435 -22.50 18.93 18.72
CA LYS A 435 -22.27 20.38 18.50
C LYS A 435 -20.76 20.76 18.51
N ASN A 436 -19.91 19.91 19.06
CA ASN A 436 -18.48 20.13 19.29
C ASN A 436 -17.60 19.20 18.43
N TRP A 437 -18.08 18.68 17.32
CA TRP A 437 -17.31 17.77 16.46
C TRP A 437 -15.97 18.35 15.97
N ARG A 438 -15.86 19.71 15.90
CA ARG A 438 -14.61 20.41 15.53
C ARG A 438 -13.49 20.22 16.54
N ASP A 439 -13.83 19.94 17.79
CA ASP A 439 -12.89 19.65 18.87
C ASP A 439 -12.58 18.15 18.98
N ALA A 440 -13.30 17.32 18.24
CA ALA A 440 -13.09 15.89 18.22
C ALA A 440 -11.71 15.55 17.62
N ARG A 441 -11.09 14.51 18.14
CA ARG A 441 -9.82 13.98 17.62
C ARG A 441 -10.04 12.99 16.49
N ILE A 442 -11.06 12.17 16.63
CA ILE A 442 -11.52 11.17 15.68
C ILE A 442 -13.03 11.26 15.55
N ILE A 443 -13.55 11.14 14.34
CA ILE A 443 -14.98 11.18 14.06
C ILE A 443 -15.38 9.87 13.37
N SER A 444 -16.41 9.21 13.91
CA SER A 444 -17.04 8.05 13.31
C SER A 444 -18.34 8.42 12.59
N PHE A 445 -18.50 7.95 11.37
CA PHE A 445 -19.68 8.14 10.52
C PHE A 445 -20.47 6.84 10.38
N ASN A 446 -20.56 6.04 11.46
CA ASN A 446 -21.37 4.84 11.39
C ASN A 446 -22.85 5.16 11.21
N GLN A 447 -23.59 4.24 10.57
CA GLN A 447 -24.98 4.48 10.16
C GLN A 447 -25.90 4.81 11.35
N SER A 448 -25.75 4.12 12.48
CA SER A 448 -26.60 4.35 13.65
C SER A 448 -26.39 5.71 14.29
N GLU A 449 -25.16 6.22 14.30
CA GLU A 449 -24.87 7.56 14.82
C GLU A 449 -25.30 8.66 13.86
N MET A 450 -25.21 8.41 12.54
CA MET A 450 -25.74 9.34 11.54
C MET A 450 -27.27 9.48 11.64
N GLU A 451 -27.99 8.38 11.85
CA GLU A 451 -29.44 8.39 12.05
C GLU A 451 -29.84 9.13 13.33
N ARG A 452 -29.11 8.92 14.44
CA ARG A 452 -29.32 9.67 15.70
C ARG A 452 -29.05 11.16 15.57
N ALA A 453 -28.09 11.52 14.74
CA ALA A 453 -27.70 12.91 14.49
C ALA A 453 -28.55 13.62 13.44
N ASP A 454 -29.58 12.95 12.88
CA ASP A 454 -30.40 13.42 11.76
C ASP A 454 -29.55 13.83 10.53
N VAL A 455 -28.43 13.15 10.34
CA VAL A 455 -27.56 13.37 9.17
C VAL A 455 -28.12 12.56 8.01
N ARG A 456 -28.64 13.27 7.02
CA ARG A 456 -29.20 12.64 5.82
C ARG A 456 -28.09 12.26 4.83
N GLY A 457 -28.22 11.07 4.23
CA GLY A 457 -27.31 10.59 3.20
C GLY A 457 -26.58 9.30 3.59
N SER A 458 -25.71 8.82 2.72
CA SER A 458 -24.86 7.68 3.00
C SER A 458 -23.61 8.08 3.80
N THR A 459 -23.00 7.13 4.49
CA THR A 459 -21.69 7.29 5.14
C THR A 459 -20.66 7.94 4.21
N VAL A 460 -20.63 7.52 2.94
CA VAL A 460 -19.74 8.08 1.92
C VAL A 460 -19.98 9.57 1.70
N GLN A 461 -21.23 9.97 1.54
CA GLN A 461 -21.60 11.39 1.35
C GLN A 461 -21.24 12.25 2.57
N ALA A 462 -21.45 11.72 3.77
CA ALA A 462 -21.10 12.42 5.01
C ALA A 462 -19.59 12.62 5.15
N ILE A 463 -18.78 11.60 4.83
CA ILE A 463 -17.32 11.70 4.82
C ILE A 463 -16.84 12.70 3.75
N GLU A 464 -17.40 12.65 2.53
CA GLU A 464 -17.06 13.60 1.47
C GLU A 464 -17.38 15.05 1.86
N GLN A 465 -18.54 15.30 2.45
CA GLN A 465 -18.92 16.62 2.92
C GLN A 465 -17.99 17.14 4.03
N PHE A 466 -17.63 16.25 4.95
CA PHE A 466 -16.66 16.57 6.00
C PHE A 466 -15.30 16.96 5.42
N LEU A 467 -14.77 16.18 4.47
CA LEU A 467 -13.47 16.44 3.85
C LEU A 467 -13.45 17.72 3.01
N ARG A 468 -14.58 18.11 2.40
CA ARG A 468 -14.70 19.38 1.65
C ARG A 468 -14.79 20.59 2.55
N GLY A 469 -15.16 20.43 3.83
CA GLY A 469 -15.27 21.51 4.81
C GLY A 469 -13.96 21.84 5.53
N PHE A 470 -12.93 21.06 5.27
CA PHE A 470 -11.55 21.22 5.73
C PHE A 470 -10.58 21.46 4.57
#